data_8f27fa430399101071d21dce14670642
#
_entry.id   8f27fa430399101071d21dce14670642
#
_cell.length_a   1.000
_cell.length_b   1.000
_cell.length_c   1.000
_cell.angle_alpha   90.00
_cell.angle_beta   90.00
_cell.angle_gamma   90.00
#
_symmetry.space_group_name_H-M   'P 1'
#
loop_
_entity.id
_entity.type
_entity.pdbx_description
1 polymer ?
#
loop_
_entity_poly.entity_id
_entity_poly.type
_entity_poly.pdbx_seq_one_letter_code
_entity_poly.pdbx_strand_id
1 'polypeptide(L)'
;MSAHKWSRKGAIVSVIGSLLVGIALTFNIFGNQPTAFEKTSTLMFSTPLRDFIAVANDPRHDRQLVWDSDKCSAPVLGSAGKTYDFSDACRRHDFGYRNFSRIDGGRKWTKALRERVDRRFLTDMRDSCAARKKIERAACRTWADLYYTAVRQYGGP
;
A
#
# COMPACT_ATOMS: atom_id res chain seq x y z
N MET A 1 43.60 -67.06 -5.61
CA MET A 1 43.23 -66.19 -4.50
C MET A 1 43.55 -64.76 -4.97
N SER A 2 42.56 -63.98 -5.42
CA SER A 2 42.74 -62.61 -5.94
C SER A 2 41.90 -61.70 -5.06
N ALA A 3 42.57 -60.74 -4.41
CA ALA A 3 41.94 -59.77 -3.48
C ALA A 3 41.49 -58.57 -4.24
N HIS A 4 40.18 -58.29 -4.26
CA HIS A 4 39.59 -57.08 -4.79
C HIS A 4 39.86 -55.85 -3.87
N LYS A 5 40.64 -54.89 -4.38
CA LYS A 5 40.94 -53.63 -3.74
C LYS A 5 39.79 -52.65 -4.00
N TRP A 6 38.93 -52.41 -3.02
CA TRP A 6 37.83 -51.45 -3.10
C TRP A 6 38.36 -50.00 -2.94
N SER A 7 38.16 -49.19 -3.96
CA SER A 7 38.58 -47.81 -3.98
C SER A 7 37.59 -46.92 -3.17
N ARG A 8 38.07 -46.28 -2.10
CA ARG A 8 37.31 -45.38 -1.21
C ARG A 8 37.20 -43.94 -1.73
N LYS A 9 37.25 -43.69 -3.04
CA LYS A 9 37.27 -42.32 -3.59
C LYS A 9 35.92 -41.75 -3.98
N GLY A 10 34.80 -42.48 -3.80
CA GLY A 10 33.47 -42.01 -4.28
C GLY A 10 32.59 -41.32 -3.25
N ALA A 11 32.89 -41.39 -1.96
CA ALA A 11 31.95 -40.97 -0.91
C ALA A 11 32.08 -39.50 -0.47
N ILE A 12 33.19 -38.82 -0.76
CA ILE A 12 33.45 -37.46 -0.25
C ILE A 12 32.79 -36.40 -1.11
N VAL A 13 32.63 -36.63 -2.42
CA VAL A 13 32.08 -35.61 -3.36
C VAL A 13 30.58 -35.41 -3.16
N SER A 14 29.86 -36.45 -2.74
CA SER A 14 28.39 -36.37 -2.57
C SER A 14 27.95 -35.56 -1.35
N VAL A 15 28.73 -35.57 -0.28
CA VAL A 15 28.40 -34.85 0.97
C VAL A 15 28.61 -33.35 0.82
N ILE A 16 29.65 -32.92 0.11
CA ILE A 16 29.93 -31.48 -0.10
C ILE A 16 28.89 -30.85 -1.03
N GLY A 17 28.45 -31.55 -2.06
CA GLY A 17 27.39 -31.08 -2.97
C GLY A 17 26.05 -30.86 -2.26
N SER A 18 25.67 -31.78 -1.36
CA SER A 18 24.42 -31.65 -0.60
C SER A 18 24.44 -30.48 0.40
N LEU A 19 25.58 -30.20 1.00
CA LEU A 19 25.73 -29.10 1.96
C LEU A 19 25.65 -27.73 1.25
N LEU A 20 26.23 -27.58 0.07
CA LEU A 20 26.20 -26.34 -0.70
C LEU A 20 24.80 -26.03 -1.28
N VAL A 21 24.07 -27.06 -1.71
CA VAL A 21 22.67 -26.90 -2.16
C VAL A 21 21.76 -26.52 -1.00
N GLY A 22 21.97 -27.12 0.18
CA GLY A 22 21.22 -26.76 1.39
C GLY A 22 21.45 -25.31 1.82
N ILE A 23 22.68 -24.80 1.77
CA ILE A 23 23.01 -23.42 2.11
C ILE A 23 22.40 -22.44 1.08
N ALA A 24 22.45 -22.76 -0.21
CA ALA A 24 21.85 -21.91 -1.24
C ALA A 24 20.32 -21.82 -1.12
N LEU A 25 19.65 -22.89 -0.71
CA LEU A 25 18.21 -22.89 -0.49
C LEU A 25 17.80 -22.11 0.79
N THR A 26 18.64 -22.12 1.83
CA THR A 26 18.33 -21.37 3.06
C THR A 26 18.53 -19.87 2.90
N PHE A 27 19.45 -19.41 2.04
CA PHE A 27 19.62 -17.98 1.75
C PHE A 27 18.44 -17.36 0.96
N ASN A 28 17.67 -18.15 0.20
CA ASN A 28 16.48 -17.68 -0.51
C ASN A 28 15.20 -17.66 0.33
N ILE A 29 15.18 -18.27 1.51
CA ILE A 29 13.99 -18.28 2.39
C ILE A 29 13.86 -16.96 3.19
N PHE A 30 14.94 -16.22 3.36
CA PHE A 30 14.90 -14.85 3.89
C PHE A 30 14.70 -13.82 2.76
N GLY A 31 13.73 -14.07 1.86
CA GLY A 31 13.27 -13.09 0.90
C GLY A 31 13.04 -11.76 1.61
N ASN A 32 13.63 -10.71 1.06
CA ASN A 32 13.59 -9.36 1.60
C ASN A 32 12.14 -8.98 1.94
N GLN A 33 11.77 -8.96 3.21
CA GLN A 33 10.42 -8.56 3.61
C GLN A 33 10.16 -7.13 3.12
N PRO A 34 8.99 -6.87 2.53
CA PRO A 34 8.70 -5.55 1.99
C PRO A 34 8.82 -4.49 3.10
N THR A 35 9.51 -3.42 2.80
CA THR A 35 9.68 -2.28 3.69
C THR A 35 8.33 -1.61 3.99
N ALA A 36 8.26 -0.82 5.06
CA ALA A 36 7.06 -0.03 5.37
C ALA A 36 6.66 0.89 4.20
N PHE A 37 7.63 1.43 3.46
CA PHE A 37 7.38 2.25 2.28
C PHE A 37 6.76 1.44 1.14
N GLU A 38 7.26 0.25 0.86
CA GLU A 38 6.72 -0.64 -0.18
C GLU A 38 5.33 -1.14 0.17
N LYS A 39 5.08 -1.54 1.43
CA LYS A 39 3.75 -1.91 1.92
C LYS A 39 2.76 -0.76 1.78
N THR A 40 3.14 0.45 2.21
CA THR A 40 2.31 1.65 2.07
C THR A 40 2.03 1.95 0.59
N SER A 41 3.05 1.86 -0.27
CA SER A 41 2.91 2.09 -1.71
C SER A 41 1.96 1.09 -2.38
N THR A 42 2.05 -0.18 -2.02
CA THR A 42 1.15 -1.24 -2.53
C THR A 42 -0.29 -0.97 -2.11
N LEU A 43 -0.53 -0.73 -0.83
CA LEU A 43 -1.86 -0.44 -0.29
C LEU A 43 -2.47 0.84 -0.88
N MET A 44 -1.62 1.85 -1.08
CA MET A 44 -2.05 3.15 -1.59
C MET A 44 -2.35 3.13 -3.09
N PHE A 45 -1.48 2.48 -3.91
CA PHE A 45 -1.51 2.68 -5.35
C PHE A 45 -1.90 1.44 -6.16
N SER A 46 -1.69 0.24 -5.63
CA SER A 46 -1.90 -1.02 -6.36
C SER A 46 -3.12 -1.80 -5.87
N THR A 47 -3.53 -1.60 -4.61
CA THR A 47 -4.66 -2.31 -4.01
C THR A 47 -5.98 -1.64 -4.40
N PRO A 48 -7.02 -2.38 -4.84
CA PRO A 48 -8.36 -1.84 -5.02
C PRO A 48 -8.89 -1.22 -3.73
N LEU A 49 -9.71 -0.14 -3.82
CA LEU A 49 -10.19 0.56 -2.61
C LEU A 49 -10.93 -0.37 -1.65
N ARG A 50 -11.81 -1.23 -2.17
CA ARG A 50 -12.55 -2.21 -1.35
C ARG A 50 -11.60 -3.11 -0.55
N ASP A 51 -10.55 -3.60 -1.19
CA ASP A 51 -9.59 -4.53 -0.56
C ASP A 51 -8.70 -3.80 0.45
N PHE A 52 -8.32 -2.53 0.17
CA PHE A 52 -7.68 -1.66 1.15
C PHE A 52 -8.55 -1.49 2.41
N ILE A 53 -9.85 -1.23 2.26
CA ILE A 53 -10.77 -1.08 3.39
C ILE A 53 -10.92 -2.38 4.17
N ALA A 54 -10.94 -3.53 3.49
CA ALA A 54 -10.96 -4.83 4.16
C ALA A 54 -9.70 -5.03 5.04
N VAL A 55 -8.51 -4.71 4.51
CA VAL A 55 -7.25 -4.74 5.29
C VAL A 55 -7.30 -3.74 6.45
N ALA A 56 -7.76 -2.51 6.22
CA ALA A 56 -7.83 -1.48 7.24
C ALA A 56 -8.79 -1.82 8.40
N ASN A 57 -9.81 -2.66 8.15
CA ASN A 57 -10.76 -3.13 9.15
C ASN A 57 -10.34 -4.45 9.83
N ASP A 58 -9.31 -5.15 9.33
CA ASP A 58 -8.81 -6.36 9.97
C ASP A 58 -8.03 -5.99 11.25
N PRO A 59 -8.40 -6.49 12.43
CA PRO A 59 -7.66 -6.22 13.66
C PRO A 59 -6.22 -6.73 13.65
N ARG A 60 -5.86 -7.58 12.69
CA ARG A 60 -4.51 -8.12 12.48
C ARG A 60 -3.70 -7.32 11.46
N HIS A 61 -4.20 -6.18 10.97
CA HIS A 61 -3.46 -5.32 10.05
C HIS A 61 -2.06 -4.97 10.59
N ASP A 62 -1.14 -4.62 9.72
CA ASP A 62 0.24 -4.32 10.08
C ASP A 62 0.32 -3.12 11.05
N ARG A 63 0.71 -3.38 12.29
CA ARG A 63 0.81 -2.37 13.36
C ARG A 63 1.98 -1.41 13.19
N GLN A 64 2.88 -1.65 12.24
CA GLN A 64 3.95 -0.71 11.89
C GLN A 64 3.42 0.47 11.07
N LEU A 65 2.22 0.33 10.49
CA LEU A 65 1.56 1.35 9.70
C LEU A 65 0.51 2.10 10.51
N VAL A 66 0.28 3.36 10.15
CA VAL A 66 -0.74 4.21 10.78
C VAL A 66 -2.05 4.05 10.03
N TRP A 67 -3.10 3.59 10.74
CA TRP A 67 -4.41 3.30 10.17
C TRP A 67 -5.49 4.29 10.59
N ASP A 68 -5.15 5.23 11.50
CA ASP A 68 -6.07 6.26 11.96
C ASP A 68 -6.50 7.16 10.81
N SER A 69 -7.76 7.56 10.82
CA SER A 69 -8.35 8.48 9.85
C SER A 69 -9.37 9.36 10.55
N ASP A 70 -9.33 10.64 10.29
CA ASP A 70 -10.38 11.61 10.64
C ASP A 70 -11.41 11.77 9.53
N LYS A 71 -11.31 10.92 8.53
CA LYS A 71 -12.20 10.85 7.37
C LYS A 71 -12.18 12.15 6.56
N CYS A 72 -13.30 12.50 5.95
CA CYS A 72 -13.43 13.70 5.14
C CYS A 72 -13.64 14.95 6.01
N SER A 73 -12.72 15.23 6.92
CA SER A 73 -12.75 16.43 7.78
C SER A 73 -12.23 17.66 7.03
N ALA A 74 -12.86 18.02 5.90
CA ALA A 74 -12.54 19.24 5.20
C ALA A 74 -13.38 20.41 5.77
N PRO A 75 -12.82 21.30 6.59
CA PRO A 75 -13.56 22.39 7.22
C PRO A 75 -14.16 23.39 6.19
N VAL A 76 -13.66 23.33 4.95
CA VAL A 76 -14.00 24.30 3.88
C VAL A 76 -15.25 23.89 3.10
N LEU A 77 -15.69 22.63 3.15
CA LEU A 77 -16.76 22.14 2.26
C LEU A 77 -18.14 22.06 2.94
N GLY A 78 -18.23 22.36 4.23
CA GLY A 78 -19.49 22.41 4.96
C GLY A 78 -20.32 21.11 4.90
N SER A 79 -21.57 21.19 5.33
CA SER A 79 -22.49 20.04 5.33
C SER A 79 -22.98 19.61 3.93
N ALA A 80 -22.90 20.49 2.93
CA ALA A 80 -23.34 20.20 1.56
C ALA A 80 -22.52 19.09 0.88
N GLY A 81 -21.24 18.93 1.26
CA GLY A 81 -20.38 17.85 0.74
C GLY A 81 -20.73 16.45 1.24
N LYS A 82 -21.55 16.33 2.29
CA LYS A 82 -21.98 15.04 2.85
C LYS A 82 -23.01 14.28 1.99
N THR A 83 -23.50 14.89 0.92
CA THR A 83 -24.45 14.26 -0.01
C THR A 83 -23.87 13.02 -0.69
N TYR A 84 -22.54 12.96 -0.81
CA TYR A 84 -21.82 11.84 -1.38
C TYR A 84 -20.85 11.26 -0.35
N ASP A 85 -20.96 9.97 -0.08
CA ASP A 85 -20.06 9.30 0.85
C ASP A 85 -18.73 8.98 0.18
N PHE A 86 -17.70 9.72 0.54
CA PHE A 86 -16.31 9.51 0.14
C PHE A 86 -15.45 8.98 1.30
N SER A 87 -16.04 8.50 2.39
CA SER A 87 -15.34 8.10 3.61
C SER A 87 -14.21 7.11 3.35
N ASP A 88 -14.42 6.11 2.48
CA ASP A 88 -13.40 5.12 2.15
C ASP A 88 -12.22 5.74 1.39
N ALA A 89 -12.50 6.63 0.45
CA ALA A 89 -11.46 7.36 -0.29
C ALA A 89 -10.66 8.28 0.65
N CYS A 90 -11.33 8.99 1.55
CA CYS A 90 -10.69 9.82 2.57
C CYS A 90 -9.81 8.99 3.51
N ARG A 91 -10.30 7.82 3.95
CA ARG A 91 -9.52 6.92 4.80
C ARG A 91 -8.22 6.47 4.14
N ARG A 92 -8.26 6.12 2.85
CA ARG A 92 -7.03 5.77 2.12
C ARG A 92 -6.11 6.97 1.91
N HIS A 93 -6.66 8.16 1.66
CA HIS A 93 -5.89 9.38 1.55
C HIS A 93 -5.13 9.69 2.86
N ASP A 94 -5.83 9.67 4.01
CA ASP A 94 -5.23 9.84 5.33
C ASP A 94 -4.12 8.82 5.60
N PHE A 95 -4.38 7.54 5.26
CA PHE A 95 -3.39 6.48 5.37
C PHE A 95 -2.10 6.83 4.59
N GLY A 96 -2.22 7.29 3.36
CA GLY A 96 -1.09 7.70 2.53
C GLY A 96 -0.31 8.85 3.16
N TYR A 97 -0.98 9.91 3.54
CA TYR A 97 -0.37 11.08 4.17
C TYR A 97 0.37 10.73 5.46
N ARG A 98 -0.31 10.05 6.39
CA ARG A 98 0.24 9.73 7.71
C ARG A 98 1.42 8.77 7.65
N ASN A 99 1.41 7.80 6.73
CA ASN A 99 2.52 6.86 6.60
C ASN A 99 3.69 7.46 5.84
N PHE A 100 3.50 8.01 4.65
CA PHE A 100 4.62 8.55 3.86
C PHE A 100 5.33 9.71 4.54
N SER A 101 4.61 10.56 5.30
CA SER A 101 5.24 11.66 6.04
C SER A 101 6.06 11.19 7.25
N ARG A 102 5.86 9.98 7.75
CA ARG A 102 6.57 9.43 8.93
C ARG A 102 7.67 8.44 8.58
N ILE A 103 7.49 7.65 7.53
CA ILE A 103 8.46 6.64 7.10
C ILE A 103 9.79 7.31 6.79
N ASP A 104 10.87 6.77 7.36
CA ASP A 104 12.23 7.30 7.22
C ASP A 104 12.38 8.79 7.61
N GLY A 105 11.58 9.26 8.57
CA GLY A 105 11.56 10.66 8.98
C GLY A 105 11.05 11.60 7.87
N GLY A 106 10.20 11.10 6.98
CA GLY A 106 9.60 11.88 5.89
C GLY A 106 10.53 12.18 4.71
N ARG A 107 11.74 11.61 4.67
CA ARG A 107 12.71 11.91 3.59
C ARG A 107 12.19 11.62 2.18
N LYS A 108 11.27 10.68 2.06
CA LYS A 108 10.64 10.33 0.76
C LYS A 108 9.31 11.04 0.52
N TRP A 109 8.80 11.82 1.48
CA TRP A 109 7.57 12.60 1.36
C TRP A 109 7.82 13.86 0.54
N THR A 110 7.87 13.71 -0.76
CA THR A 110 8.10 14.77 -1.73
C THR A 110 6.80 15.37 -2.24
N LYS A 111 6.87 16.59 -2.79
CA LYS A 111 5.74 17.21 -3.50
C LYS A 111 5.13 16.30 -4.59
N ALA A 112 5.97 15.58 -5.30
CA ALA A 112 5.54 14.63 -6.35
C ALA A 112 4.81 13.43 -5.75
N LEU A 113 5.29 12.86 -4.63
CA LEU A 113 4.61 11.75 -3.96
C LEU A 113 3.28 12.21 -3.36
N ARG A 114 3.24 13.38 -2.71
CA ARG A 114 2.01 13.98 -2.22
C ARG A 114 0.99 14.13 -3.35
N GLU A 115 1.38 14.72 -4.47
CA GLU A 115 0.49 14.88 -5.63
C GLU A 115 -0.04 13.53 -6.13
N ARG A 116 0.77 12.49 -6.13
CA ARG A 116 0.35 11.14 -6.51
C ARG A 116 -0.69 10.58 -5.54
N VAL A 117 -0.55 10.81 -4.23
CA VAL A 117 -1.55 10.44 -3.21
C VAL A 117 -2.87 11.18 -3.44
N ASP A 118 -2.80 12.50 -3.68
CA ASP A 118 -3.99 13.32 -3.95
C ASP A 118 -4.70 12.91 -5.25
N ARG A 119 -3.97 12.57 -6.30
CA ARG A 119 -4.56 12.03 -7.54
C ARG A 119 -5.24 10.68 -7.32
N ARG A 120 -4.67 9.82 -6.47
CA ARG A 120 -5.32 8.56 -6.11
C ARG A 120 -6.62 8.80 -5.37
N PHE A 121 -6.64 9.75 -4.45
CA PHE A 121 -7.86 10.18 -3.75
C PHE A 121 -8.95 10.63 -4.73
N LEU A 122 -8.60 11.48 -5.70
CA LEU A 122 -9.55 11.91 -6.75
C LEU A 122 -10.10 10.70 -7.54
N THR A 123 -9.23 9.76 -7.91
CA THR A 123 -9.64 8.55 -8.63
C THR A 123 -10.64 7.76 -7.82
N ASP A 124 -10.35 7.48 -6.54
CA ASP A 124 -11.22 6.72 -5.66
C ASP A 124 -12.61 7.34 -5.48
N MET A 125 -12.65 8.68 -5.31
CA MET A 125 -13.92 9.40 -5.23
C MET A 125 -14.71 9.34 -6.54
N ARG A 126 -14.05 9.51 -7.69
CA ARG A 126 -14.70 9.43 -9.01
C ARG A 126 -15.21 8.03 -9.33
N ASP A 127 -14.48 6.99 -8.92
CA ASP A 127 -14.89 5.59 -9.07
C ASP A 127 -16.13 5.29 -8.22
N SER A 128 -16.22 5.83 -7.00
CA SER A 128 -17.43 5.70 -6.18
C SER A 128 -18.67 6.37 -6.81
N CYS A 129 -18.47 7.32 -7.68
CA CYS A 129 -19.56 7.96 -8.44
C CYS A 129 -20.05 7.11 -9.62
N ALA A 130 -19.30 6.10 -10.07
CA ALA A 130 -19.57 5.39 -11.33
C ALA A 130 -20.93 4.65 -11.34
N ALA A 131 -21.34 4.09 -10.21
CA ALA A 131 -22.61 3.36 -10.07
C ALA A 131 -23.87 4.24 -10.06
N ARG A 132 -23.73 5.58 -10.02
CA ARG A 132 -24.85 6.52 -9.91
C ARG A 132 -25.50 6.79 -11.27
N LYS A 133 -26.76 7.26 -11.26
CA LYS A 133 -27.46 7.73 -12.48
C LYS A 133 -26.72 8.93 -13.09
N LYS A 134 -26.87 9.15 -14.39
CA LYS A 134 -26.07 10.12 -15.17
C LYS A 134 -26.00 11.51 -14.53
N ILE A 135 -27.13 12.08 -14.11
CA ILE A 135 -27.19 13.43 -13.50
C ILE A 135 -26.51 13.46 -12.14
N GLU A 136 -26.82 12.48 -11.28
CA GLU A 136 -26.20 12.36 -9.96
C GLU A 136 -24.68 12.10 -10.04
N ARG A 137 -24.25 11.36 -11.08
CA ARG A 137 -22.84 11.09 -11.34
C ARG A 137 -22.07 12.37 -11.69
N ALA A 138 -22.66 13.26 -12.47
CA ALA A 138 -22.04 14.54 -12.80
C ALA A 138 -21.84 15.39 -11.53
N ALA A 139 -22.89 15.55 -10.73
CA ALA A 139 -22.82 16.27 -9.46
C ALA A 139 -21.82 15.63 -8.46
N CYS A 140 -21.83 14.28 -8.35
CA CYS A 140 -20.87 13.55 -7.53
C CYS A 140 -19.42 13.83 -7.93
N ARG A 141 -19.11 13.82 -9.23
CA ARG A 141 -17.78 14.13 -9.74
C ARG A 141 -17.36 15.58 -9.47
N THR A 142 -18.28 16.53 -9.57
CA THR A 142 -18.02 17.92 -9.18
C THR A 142 -17.59 18.00 -7.72
N TRP A 143 -18.26 17.29 -6.82
CA TRP A 143 -17.85 17.22 -5.41
C TRP A 143 -16.48 16.55 -5.23
N ALA A 144 -16.20 15.49 -5.96
CA ALA A 144 -14.86 14.86 -5.93
C ALA A 144 -13.76 15.86 -6.34
N ASP A 145 -14.01 16.68 -7.36
CA ASP A 145 -13.07 17.69 -7.83
C ASP A 145 -12.89 18.83 -6.80
N LEU A 146 -13.95 19.22 -6.09
CA LEU A 146 -13.87 20.21 -5.00
C LEU A 146 -13.03 19.67 -3.83
N TYR A 147 -13.25 18.42 -3.39
CA TYR A 147 -12.44 17.79 -2.36
C TYR A 147 -10.96 17.69 -2.77
N TYR A 148 -10.69 17.29 -4.02
CA TYR A 148 -9.33 17.24 -4.55
C TYR A 148 -8.68 18.65 -4.53
N THR A 149 -9.38 19.67 -4.97
CA THR A 149 -8.88 21.05 -4.96
C THR A 149 -8.55 21.50 -3.53
N ALA A 150 -9.42 21.18 -2.57
CA ALA A 150 -9.22 21.53 -1.17
C ALA A 150 -7.95 20.86 -0.60
N VAL A 151 -7.74 19.54 -0.82
CA VAL A 151 -6.53 18.88 -0.32
C VAL A 151 -5.27 19.36 -1.02
N ARG A 152 -5.34 19.75 -2.31
CA ARG A 152 -4.21 20.36 -3.03
C ARG A 152 -3.82 21.71 -2.44
N GLN A 153 -4.79 22.50 -2.02
CA GLN A 153 -4.58 23.86 -1.54
C GLN A 153 -4.22 23.90 -0.04
N TYR A 154 -4.87 23.06 0.77
CA TYR A 154 -4.80 23.16 2.23
C TYR A 154 -4.17 21.95 2.91
N GLY A 155 -3.97 20.86 2.21
CA GLY A 155 -3.51 19.59 2.75
C GLY A 155 -2.00 19.54 3.02
N GLY A 156 -1.41 20.54 3.69
CA GLY A 156 -0.04 20.53 4.25
C GLY A 156 1.11 20.01 3.35
N PRO A 157 2.37 20.21 3.75
CA PRO A 157 3.53 19.77 2.97
C PRO A 157 3.64 18.27 2.87
#